data_32fe217d8e431682946424cacf9ac98b
#
_entry.id   32fe217d8e431682946424cacf9ac98b
#
_cell.length_a   1.000
_cell.length_b   1.000
_cell.length_c   1.000
_cell.angle_alpha   90.00
_cell.angle_beta   90.00
_cell.angle_gamma   90.00
#
_symmetry.space_group_name_H-M   'P 1'
#
loop_
_entity.id
_entity.type
_entity.pdbx_description
1 polymer ?
#
loop_
_entity_poly.entity_id
_entity_poly.type
_entity_poly.pdbx_seq_one_letter_code
_entity_poly.pdbx_strand_id
1 'polypeptide(L)'
;MFRLESIQIADFGCGEARLARHLPSLDITSLDLVALTPDVIACDMGNSPLNANSMDIVVFCLSLMGTNLKDYLSEANRVLKIG
;
A
#
# COMPACT_ATOMS: atom_id res chain seq x y z
N MET A 1 -23.00 8.31 4.31
CA MET A 1 -22.55 7.41 5.38
C MET A 1 -21.22 6.78 5.00
N PHE A 2 -20.29 6.77 5.93
CA PHE A 2 -18.96 6.20 5.73
C PHE A 2 -18.97 4.69 5.98
N ARG A 3 -18.44 3.90 5.04
CA ARG A 3 -18.38 2.45 5.17
C ARG A 3 -16.93 1.98 5.11
N LEU A 4 -16.53 1.12 6.05
CA LEU A 4 -15.17 0.57 6.07
C LEU A 4 -14.84 -0.24 4.83
N GLU A 5 -15.80 -1.00 4.30
CA GLU A 5 -15.57 -1.81 3.11
C GLU A 5 -15.37 -1.01 1.83
N SER A 6 -15.66 0.30 1.85
CA SER A 6 -15.39 1.17 0.70
C SER A 6 -14.06 1.90 0.79
N ILE A 7 -13.33 1.73 1.90
CA ILE A 7 -12.01 2.34 2.08
C ILE A 7 -10.97 1.53 1.31
N GLN A 8 -10.17 2.23 0.52
CA GLN A 8 -9.06 1.65 -0.22
C GLN A 8 -7.77 1.87 0.55
N ILE A 9 -7.07 0.79 0.89
CA ILE A 9 -5.86 0.82 1.69
C ILE A 9 -4.71 0.24 0.87
N ALA A 10 -3.59 0.95 0.82
CA ALA A 10 -2.35 0.44 0.23
C ALA A 10 -1.36 0.13 1.35
N ASP A 11 -0.83 -1.09 1.36
CA ASP A 11 0.16 -1.55 2.33
C ASP A 11 1.52 -1.65 1.61
N PHE A 12 2.34 -0.63 1.77
CA PHE A 12 3.66 -0.52 1.14
C PHE A 12 4.72 -1.19 2.01
N GLY A 13 5.43 -2.16 1.44
CA GLY A 13 6.40 -2.95 2.20
C GLY A 13 5.71 -4.01 3.05
N CYS A 14 4.72 -4.66 2.49
CA CYS A 14 3.81 -5.56 3.20
C CYS A 14 4.43 -6.89 3.64
N GLY A 15 5.60 -7.26 3.09
CA GLY A 15 6.19 -8.57 3.36
C GLY A 15 5.25 -9.69 2.95
N GLU A 16 4.78 -10.48 3.92
CA GLU A 16 3.85 -11.59 3.70
C GLU A 16 2.38 -11.17 3.65
N ALA A 17 2.10 -9.88 3.54
CA ALA A 17 0.74 -9.34 3.50
C ALA A 17 -0.07 -9.67 4.76
N ARG A 18 0.56 -9.55 5.93
CA ARG A 18 -0.10 -9.87 7.21
C ARG A 18 -1.31 -8.99 7.49
N LEU A 19 -1.22 -7.71 7.16
CA LEU A 19 -2.33 -6.79 7.39
C LEU A 19 -3.58 -7.24 6.62
N ALA A 20 -3.43 -7.57 5.35
CA ALA A 20 -4.53 -8.06 4.53
C ALA A 20 -5.11 -9.38 5.06
N ARG A 21 -4.25 -10.27 5.54
CA ARG A 21 -4.69 -11.55 6.10
C ARG A 21 -5.47 -11.39 7.41
N HIS A 22 -5.06 -10.43 8.25
CA HIS A 22 -5.73 -10.20 9.52
C HIS A 22 -7.02 -9.40 9.39
N LEU A 23 -7.17 -8.65 8.28
CA LEU A 23 -8.31 -7.78 8.04
C LEU A 23 -8.93 -8.09 6.67
N PRO A 24 -9.40 -9.32 6.45
CA PRO A 24 -9.88 -9.74 5.12
C PRO A 24 -11.14 -9.03 4.65
N SER A 25 -11.86 -8.36 5.56
CA SER A 25 -13.04 -7.58 5.20
C SER A 25 -12.70 -6.21 4.63
N LEU A 26 -11.44 -5.78 4.74
CA LEU A 26 -11.00 -4.50 4.19
C LEU A 26 -10.36 -4.69 2.82
N ASP A 27 -10.46 -3.66 1.99
CA ASP A 27 -9.86 -3.67 0.65
C ASP A 27 -8.42 -3.17 0.75
N ILE A 28 -7.50 -4.10 0.92
CA ILE A 28 -6.07 -3.81 1.11
C ILE A 28 -5.29 -4.30 -0.10
N THR A 29 -4.60 -3.39 -0.77
CA THR A 29 -3.65 -3.71 -1.82
C THR A 29 -2.26 -3.80 -1.21
N SER A 30 -1.66 -4.98 -1.30
CA SER A 30 -0.37 -5.28 -0.68
C SER A 30 0.74 -5.19 -1.73
N LEU A 31 1.76 -4.34 -1.47
CA LEU A 31 2.85 -4.09 -2.41
C LEU A 31 4.20 -4.26 -1.69
N ASP A 32 5.17 -4.82 -2.41
CA ASP A 32 6.54 -4.95 -1.95
C ASP A 32 7.47 -5.08 -3.15
N LEU A 33 8.77 -4.93 -2.93
CA LEU A 33 9.77 -5.17 -3.99
C LEU A 33 9.77 -6.63 -4.43
N VAL A 34 9.49 -7.53 -3.50
CA VAL A 34 9.43 -8.97 -3.76
C VAL A 34 8.07 -9.50 -3.33
N ALA A 35 7.38 -10.21 -4.20
CA ALA A 35 6.11 -10.85 -3.86
C ALA A 35 6.38 -12.19 -3.17
N LEU A 36 6.30 -12.21 -1.86
CA LEU A 36 6.47 -13.43 -1.06
C LEU A 36 5.25 -14.35 -1.14
N THR A 37 4.10 -13.81 -1.50
CA THR A 37 2.86 -14.57 -1.71
C THR A 37 2.19 -14.08 -2.99
N PRO A 38 1.28 -14.87 -3.60
CA PRO A 38 0.57 -14.46 -4.82
C PRO A 38 -0.28 -13.20 -4.67
N ASP A 39 -0.66 -12.85 -3.43
CA ASP A 39 -1.50 -11.69 -3.16
C ASP A 39 -0.73 -10.37 -3.17
N VAL A 40 0.60 -10.44 -3.22
CA VAL A 40 1.45 -9.24 -3.18
C VAL A 40 1.80 -8.81 -4.59
N ILE A 41 1.67 -7.51 -4.86
CA ILE A 41 2.12 -6.90 -6.11
C ILE A 41 3.60 -6.56 -5.97
N ALA A 42 4.45 -7.21 -6.77
CA ALA A 42 5.88 -6.89 -6.80
C ALA A 42 6.11 -5.63 -7.63
N CYS A 43 6.64 -4.59 -7.01
CA CYS A 43 6.88 -3.32 -7.70
C CYS A 43 7.87 -2.46 -6.94
N ASP A 44 8.36 -1.42 -7.62
CA ASP A 44 9.08 -0.33 -6.96
C ASP A 44 8.03 0.54 -6.25
N MET A 45 8.10 0.61 -4.94
CA MET A 45 7.13 1.37 -4.14
C MET A 45 7.27 2.89 -4.29
N GLY A 46 8.35 3.35 -4.89
CA GLY A 46 8.49 4.74 -5.31
C GLY A 46 7.83 5.03 -6.65
N ASN A 47 7.35 3.99 -7.33
CA ASN A 47 6.68 4.10 -8.62
C ASN A 47 5.71 2.92 -8.78
N SER A 48 4.66 2.92 -7.99
CA SER A 48 3.70 1.81 -7.96
C SER A 48 2.74 1.84 -9.15
N PRO A 49 2.09 0.70 -9.45
CA PRO A 49 1.08 0.65 -10.52
C PRO A 49 -0.26 1.26 -10.11
N LEU A 50 -0.38 1.76 -8.88
CA LEU A 50 -1.63 2.35 -8.42
C LEU A 50 -1.93 3.67 -9.12
N ASN A 51 -3.22 3.94 -9.33
CA ASN A 51 -3.65 5.20 -9.92
C ASN A 51 -3.49 6.36 -8.93
N ALA A 52 -3.27 7.55 -9.44
CA ALA A 52 -3.26 8.75 -8.61
C ALA A 52 -4.62 8.92 -7.94
N ASN A 53 -4.63 9.38 -6.70
CA ASN A 53 -5.83 9.68 -5.93
C ASN A 53 -6.78 8.47 -5.79
N SER A 54 -6.22 7.27 -5.66
CA SER A 54 -7.01 6.04 -5.59
C SER A 54 -7.13 5.46 -4.19
N MET A 55 -6.27 5.88 -3.27
CA MET A 55 -6.19 5.28 -1.93
C MET A 55 -6.66 6.25 -0.85
N ASP A 56 -7.38 5.73 0.13
CA ASP A 56 -7.80 6.50 1.30
C ASP A 56 -6.73 6.47 2.39
N ILE A 57 -6.03 5.35 2.53
CA ILE A 57 -5.01 5.14 3.55
C ILE A 57 -3.81 4.47 2.91
N VAL A 58 -2.62 4.92 3.30
CA VAL A 58 -1.36 4.24 2.96
C VAL A 58 -0.65 3.86 4.24
N VAL A 59 -0.26 2.60 4.35
CA VAL A 59 0.50 2.06 5.47
C VAL A 59 1.90 1.75 5.00
N PHE A 60 2.90 2.13 5.79
CA PHE A 60 4.30 1.83 5.51
C PHE A 60 4.89 0.94 6.59
N CYS A 61 5.63 -0.09 6.17
CA CYS A 61 6.51 -0.81 7.07
C CYS A 61 7.93 -0.27 6.89
N LEU A 62 8.29 0.74 7.67
CA LEU A 62 9.55 1.47 7.51
C LEU A 62 10.78 0.58 7.66
N SER A 63 10.70 -0.46 8.47
CA SER A 63 11.79 -1.41 8.65
C SER A 63 12.14 -2.19 7.38
N LEU A 64 11.21 -2.27 6.44
CA LEU A 64 11.40 -3.01 5.18
C LEU A 64 11.67 -2.09 3.99
N MET A 65 11.66 -0.77 4.18
CA MET A 65 11.70 0.17 3.06
C MET A 65 13.11 0.69 2.73
N GLY A 66 14.10 0.38 3.53
CA GLY A 66 15.47 0.81 3.28
C GLY A 66 15.63 2.33 3.42
N THR A 67 16.46 2.94 2.57
CA THR A 67 16.82 4.35 2.69
C THR A 67 16.08 5.28 1.73
N ASN A 68 15.27 4.76 0.83
CA ASN A 68 14.62 5.55 -0.22
C ASN A 68 13.25 6.11 0.21
N LEU A 69 13.18 6.60 1.43
CA LEU A 69 11.93 7.03 2.05
C LEU A 69 11.29 8.21 1.31
N LYS A 70 12.12 9.12 0.80
CA LYS A 70 11.61 10.32 0.11
C LYS A 70 10.74 9.95 -1.10
N ASP A 71 11.21 9.01 -1.93
CA ASP A 71 10.47 8.59 -3.11
C ASP A 71 9.20 7.83 -2.72
N TYR A 72 9.26 7.03 -1.66
CA TYR A 72 8.09 6.31 -1.17
C TYR A 72 7.03 7.25 -0.63
N LEU A 73 7.42 8.30 0.08
CA LEU A 73 6.48 9.31 0.57
C LEU A 73 5.86 10.12 -0.57
N SER A 74 6.63 10.42 -1.60
CA SER A 74 6.11 11.10 -2.80
C SER A 74 5.08 10.23 -3.51
N GLU A 75 5.34 8.93 -3.63
CA GLU A 75 4.40 8.01 -4.25
C GLU A 75 3.13 7.86 -3.42
N ALA A 76 3.26 7.78 -2.09
CA ALA A 76 2.09 7.76 -1.21
C ALA A 76 1.22 9.00 -1.40
N ASN A 77 1.86 10.17 -1.49
CA ASN A 77 1.13 11.41 -1.73
C ASN A 77 0.40 11.40 -3.07
N ARG A 78 1.01 10.79 -4.10
CA ARG A 78 0.40 10.69 -5.43
C ARG A 78 -0.85 9.81 -5.40
N VAL A 79 -0.80 8.67 -4.70
CA VAL A 79 -1.89 7.69 -4.70
C VAL A 79 -3.00 8.03 -3.70
N LEU A 80 -2.70 8.82 -2.67
CA LEU A 80 -3.70 9.21 -1.68
C LEU A 80 -4.71 10.19 -2.27
N LYS A 81 -5.96 10.01 -1.89
CA LYS A 81 -7.02 10.97 -2.22
C LYS A 81 -6.77 12.25 -1.44
N ILE A 82 -6.80 13.38 -2.14
CA ILE A 82 -6.68 14.70 -1.53
C ILE A 82 -8.06 15.34 -1.57
N GLY A 83 -8.56 15.66 -0.39
CA GLY A 83 -9.88 16.27 -0.43
C GLY A 83 -10.36 16.70 0.88
#